data_c37e04549b72ad6f8224c01e71dfb12c
#
_entry.id   c37e04549b72ad6f8224c01e71dfb12c
#
_cell.length_a   1.000
_cell.length_b   1.000
_cell.length_c   1.000
_cell.angle_alpha   90.00
_cell.angle_beta   90.00
_cell.angle_gamma   90.00
#
_symmetry.space_group_name_H-M   'P 1'
#
loop_
_entity.id
_entity.type
_entity.pdbx_description
1 polymer ?
#
loop_
_entity_poly.entity_id
_entity_poly.type
_entity_poly.pdbx_seq_one_letter_code
_entity_poly.pdbx_strand_id
1 'polypeptide(L)'
;MKTQGKVFKYPDNVDTDVIIPARYLNTSDARELAKHCMEDIDTEYVKKVRPGDIMVAGWNFGCGSSREHAPLVIKTCGTGCVIAKSFARIFYRNAINIGMPILECEQAAEEIRAGDEVAIDFDTGVISNITTGKTYQAEPFPEFIQNIIKKGGLLASLKEM
;
A
#
# COMPACT_ATOMS: atom_id res chain seq x y z
N MET A 1 6.97 11.43 -8.65
CA MET A 1 6.13 10.22 -8.64
C MET A 1 4.79 10.55 -7.99
N LYS A 2 3.70 10.19 -8.65
CA LYS A 2 2.35 10.56 -8.19
C LYS A 2 1.38 9.39 -8.43
N THR A 3 0.30 9.35 -7.64
CA THR A 3 -0.81 8.44 -7.89
C THR A 3 -2.13 9.13 -7.57
N GLN A 4 -3.22 8.66 -8.16
CA GLN A 4 -4.55 9.14 -7.89
C GLN A 4 -5.55 8.01 -8.11
N GLY A 5 -6.51 7.87 -7.22
CA GLY A 5 -7.52 6.84 -7.33
C GLY A 5 -8.54 6.86 -6.21
N LYS A 6 -9.39 5.86 -6.21
CA LYS A 6 -10.43 5.67 -5.20
C LYS A 6 -9.87 5.00 -3.96
N VAL A 7 -10.46 5.29 -2.81
CA VAL A 7 -10.02 4.78 -1.52
C VAL A 7 -10.80 3.54 -1.13
N PHE A 8 -10.03 2.53 -0.69
CA PHE A 8 -10.54 1.35 0.02
C PHE A 8 -10.05 1.49 1.46
N LYS A 9 -10.96 1.48 2.43
CA LYS A 9 -10.63 1.75 3.82
C LYS A 9 -10.79 0.52 4.70
N TYR A 10 -9.80 0.27 5.57
CA TYR A 10 -9.73 -0.90 6.45
C TYR A 10 -9.41 -0.49 7.89
N PRO A 11 -9.68 -1.36 8.88
CA PRO A 11 -9.48 -1.03 10.28
C PRO A 11 -8.00 -1.10 10.71
N ASP A 12 -7.78 -0.98 12.03
CA ASP A 12 -6.48 -1.21 12.65
C ASP A 12 -6.08 -2.69 12.57
N ASN A 13 -4.80 -2.96 12.69
CA ASN A 13 -4.25 -4.31 12.82
C ASN A 13 -4.61 -5.25 11.67
N VAL A 14 -4.55 -4.73 10.45
CA VAL A 14 -4.65 -5.58 9.25
C VAL A 14 -3.36 -6.38 9.17
N ASP A 15 -3.43 -7.66 9.54
CA ASP A 15 -2.23 -8.50 9.57
C ASP A 15 -1.94 -9.14 8.21
N THR A 16 -0.75 -9.71 8.08
CA THR A 16 -0.30 -10.28 6.80
C THR A 16 -1.14 -11.47 6.36
N ASP A 17 -1.73 -12.21 7.31
CA ASP A 17 -2.61 -13.34 6.99
C ASP A 17 -3.97 -12.87 6.45
N VAL A 18 -4.41 -11.68 6.85
CA VAL A 18 -5.60 -11.03 6.27
C VAL A 18 -5.30 -10.54 4.85
N ILE A 19 -4.10 -9.96 4.63
CA ILE A 19 -3.71 -9.45 3.32
C ILE A 19 -3.60 -10.57 2.31
N ILE A 20 -2.90 -11.66 2.68
CA ILE A 20 -2.81 -12.88 1.87
C ILE A 20 -2.80 -14.10 2.77
N PRO A 21 -3.90 -14.87 2.82
CA PRO A 21 -3.99 -16.03 3.69
C PRO A 21 -2.95 -17.11 3.37
N ALA A 22 -2.46 -17.76 4.43
CA ALA A 22 -1.43 -18.80 4.31
C ALA A 22 -1.86 -19.96 3.40
N ARG A 23 -3.14 -20.25 3.31
CA ARG A 23 -3.66 -21.34 2.47
C ARG A 23 -3.37 -21.14 0.97
N TYR A 24 -3.06 -19.92 0.56
CA TYR A 24 -2.72 -19.61 -0.84
C TYR A 24 -1.22 -19.60 -1.12
N LEU A 25 -0.37 -19.74 -0.10
CA LEU A 25 1.08 -19.62 -0.24
C LEU A 25 1.75 -20.89 -0.77
N ASN A 26 0.99 -21.78 -1.40
CA ASN A 26 1.51 -22.96 -2.11
C ASN A 26 2.02 -22.62 -3.51
N THR A 27 1.93 -21.38 -3.92
CA THR A 27 2.51 -20.85 -5.15
C THR A 27 3.28 -19.58 -4.84
N SER A 28 4.30 -19.28 -5.64
CA SER A 28 5.03 -18.01 -5.56
C SER A 28 4.64 -17.05 -6.69
N ASP A 29 3.68 -17.42 -7.53
CA ASP A 29 3.20 -16.56 -8.61
C ASP A 29 2.39 -15.40 -8.04
N ALA A 30 2.94 -14.19 -8.14
CA ALA A 30 2.31 -13.00 -7.61
C ALA A 30 0.92 -12.74 -8.20
N ARG A 31 0.71 -13.06 -9.47
CA ARG A 31 -0.59 -12.84 -10.12
C ARG A 31 -1.65 -13.78 -9.56
N GLU A 32 -1.29 -15.04 -9.29
CA GLU A 32 -2.21 -15.97 -8.67
C GLU A 32 -2.54 -15.57 -7.24
N LEU A 33 -1.52 -15.16 -6.47
CA LEU A 33 -1.72 -14.70 -5.10
C LEU A 33 -2.57 -13.43 -5.05
N ALA A 34 -2.36 -12.51 -5.99
CA ALA A 34 -3.10 -11.23 -6.01
C ALA A 34 -4.61 -11.42 -6.18
N LYS A 35 -5.06 -12.51 -6.79
CA LYS A 35 -6.48 -12.80 -6.93
C LYS A 35 -7.18 -12.98 -5.58
N HIS A 36 -6.42 -13.24 -4.53
CA HIS A 36 -6.92 -13.50 -3.17
C HIS A 36 -6.56 -12.39 -2.18
N CYS A 37 -6.02 -11.27 -2.70
CA CYS A 37 -5.62 -10.15 -1.86
C CYS A 37 -6.81 -9.61 -1.08
N MET A 38 -6.67 -9.50 0.23
CA MET A 38 -7.71 -8.99 1.15
C MET A 38 -8.98 -9.85 1.20
N GLU A 39 -8.97 -11.05 0.65
CA GLU A 39 -10.17 -11.89 0.50
C GLU A 39 -10.90 -12.14 1.83
N ASP A 40 -10.17 -12.34 2.92
CA ASP A 40 -10.76 -12.65 4.21
C ASP A 40 -11.45 -11.47 4.89
N ILE A 41 -11.19 -10.25 4.43
CA ILE A 41 -11.80 -9.03 4.99
C ILE A 41 -12.68 -8.30 3.96
N ASP A 42 -12.37 -8.42 2.68
CA ASP A 42 -13.09 -7.69 1.63
C ASP A 42 -12.96 -8.42 0.29
N THR A 43 -13.94 -9.23 -0.04
CA THR A 43 -13.95 -9.99 -1.30
C THR A 43 -14.12 -9.10 -2.54
N GLU A 44 -14.55 -7.86 -2.34
CA GLU A 44 -14.78 -6.91 -3.44
C GLU A 44 -13.51 -6.16 -3.85
N TYR A 45 -12.48 -6.14 -2.99
CA TYR A 45 -11.26 -5.38 -3.28
C TYR A 45 -10.64 -5.76 -4.63
N VAL A 46 -10.39 -7.06 -4.85
CA VAL A 46 -9.76 -7.53 -6.09
C VAL A 46 -10.64 -7.33 -7.33
N LYS A 47 -11.95 -7.22 -7.13
CA LYS A 47 -12.92 -6.99 -8.23
C LYS A 47 -13.01 -5.53 -8.62
N LYS A 48 -12.79 -4.61 -7.69
CA LYS A 48 -13.03 -3.18 -7.88
C LYS A 48 -11.76 -2.34 -7.99
N VAL A 49 -10.63 -2.84 -7.49
CA VAL A 49 -9.38 -2.08 -7.50
C VAL A 49 -8.92 -1.82 -8.93
N ARG A 50 -8.48 -0.58 -9.17
CA ARG A 50 -7.92 -0.16 -10.46
C ARG A 50 -6.51 0.40 -10.23
N PRO A 51 -5.66 0.41 -11.27
CA PRO A 51 -4.31 0.97 -11.14
C PRO A 51 -4.34 2.39 -10.59
N GLY A 52 -3.54 2.62 -9.55
CA GLY A 52 -3.45 3.91 -8.88
C GLY A 52 -4.36 4.07 -7.67
N ASP A 53 -5.31 3.17 -7.44
CA ASP A 53 -6.21 3.25 -6.29
C ASP A 53 -5.45 3.19 -4.97
N ILE A 54 -6.08 3.68 -3.91
CA ILE A 54 -5.45 3.94 -2.61
C ILE A 54 -6.07 3.04 -1.56
N MET A 55 -5.23 2.39 -0.76
CA MET A 55 -5.66 1.66 0.42
C MET A 55 -5.38 2.53 1.65
N VAL A 56 -6.38 2.72 2.52
CA VAL A 56 -6.24 3.51 3.75
C VAL A 56 -6.59 2.62 4.93
N ALA A 57 -5.75 2.60 5.95
CA ALA A 57 -5.96 1.77 7.13
C ALA A 57 -5.52 2.50 8.41
N GLY A 58 -5.71 1.86 9.56
CA GLY A 58 -5.38 2.44 10.85
C GLY A 58 -3.98 2.10 11.34
N TRP A 59 -3.89 1.77 12.63
CA TRP A 59 -2.63 1.44 13.28
C TRP A 59 -2.12 0.06 12.91
N ASN A 60 -0.81 -0.08 12.87
CA ASN A 60 -0.12 -1.38 12.83
C ASN A 60 -0.47 -2.23 11.60
N PHE A 61 -0.54 -1.59 10.43
CA PHE A 61 -0.82 -2.27 9.18
C PHE A 61 0.32 -3.23 8.82
N GLY A 62 -0.04 -4.45 8.44
CA GLY A 62 0.96 -5.46 8.05
C GLY A 62 1.57 -6.21 9.24
N CYS A 63 0.92 -6.17 10.40
CA CYS A 63 1.38 -6.92 11.59
C CYS A 63 1.29 -8.44 11.35
N GLY A 64 1.79 -9.21 12.31
CA GLY A 64 1.78 -10.67 12.22
C GLY A 64 3.05 -11.23 11.61
N SER A 65 2.92 -12.29 10.83
CA SER A 65 4.06 -13.00 10.25
C SER A 65 4.81 -12.15 9.21
N SER A 66 6.13 -12.33 9.15
CA SER A 66 6.97 -11.66 8.16
C SER A 66 6.77 -12.30 6.80
N ARG A 67 5.85 -11.75 6.00
CA ARG A 67 5.56 -12.21 4.65
C ARG A 67 5.83 -11.12 3.64
N GLU A 68 6.86 -11.31 2.84
CA GLU A 68 7.16 -10.40 1.73
C GLU A 68 6.07 -10.43 0.66
N HIS A 69 5.26 -11.51 0.63
CA HIS A 69 4.13 -11.63 -0.29
C HIS A 69 3.02 -10.60 -0.01
N ALA A 70 2.87 -10.15 1.25
CA ALA A 70 1.82 -9.23 1.61
C ALA A 70 1.90 -7.90 0.82
N PRO A 71 3.00 -7.14 0.86
CA PRO A 71 3.09 -5.93 0.04
C PRO A 71 3.13 -6.24 -1.46
N LEU A 72 3.66 -7.39 -1.83
CA LEU A 72 3.74 -7.79 -3.24
C LEU A 72 2.36 -7.96 -3.86
N VAL A 73 1.42 -8.64 -3.17
CA VAL A 73 0.08 -8.83 -3.72
C VAL A 73 -0.69 -7.52 -3.81
N ILE A 74 -0.52 -6.63 -2.83
CA ILE A 74 -1.13 -5.30 -2.87
C ILE A 74 -0.66 -4.54 -4.11
N LYS A 75 0.65 -4.53 -4.35
CA LYS A 75 1.24 -3.89 -5.52
C LYS A 75 0.75 -4.52 -6.82
N THR A 76 0.71 -5.84 -6.88
CA THR A 76 0.30 -6.58 -8.09
C THR A 76 -1.15 -6.31 -8.46
N CYS A 77 -2.02 -6.02 -7.48
CA CYS A 77 -3.40 -5.59 -7.73
C CYS A 77 -3.50 -4.24 -8.41
N GLY A 78 -2.43 -3.47 -8.47
CA GLY A 78 -2.42 -2.13 -9.05
C GLY A 78 -2.57 -1.01 -8.02
N THR A 79 -2.61 -1.33 -6.73
CA THR A 79 -2.69 -0.32 -5.67
C THR A 79 -1.55 0.67 -5.77
N GLY A 80 -1.86 1.96 -5.82
CA GLY A 80 -0.85 3.01 -6.00
C GLY A 80 -0.15 3.40 -4.71
N CYS A 81 -0.83 3.25 -3.57
CA CYS A 81 -0.27 3.59 -2.26
C CYS A 81 -1.11 2.99 -1.15
N VAL A 82 -0.46 2.63 -0.05
CA VAL A 82 -1.14 2.34 1.22
C VAL A 82 -0.84 3.49 2.18
N ILE A 83 -1.88 4.15 2.67
CA ILE A 83 -1.79 5.16 3.73
C ILE A 83 -2.27 4.52 5.02
N ALA A 84 -1.48 4.59 6.08
CA ALA A 84 -1.87 4.05 7.38
C ALA A 84 -1.43 5.00 8.49
N LYS A 85 -2.00 4.82 9.68
CA LYS A 85 -1.54 5.56 10.86
C LYS A 85 -0.15 5.08 11.29
N SER A 86 0.11 3.79 11.16
CA SER A 86 1.43 3.20 11.32
C SER A 86 1.52 1.87 10.59
N PHE A 87 2.75 1.44 10.29
CA PHE A 87 3.03 0.14 9.69
C PHE A 87 3.87 -0.71 10.65
N ALA A 88 3.65 -2.01 10.64
CA ALA A 88 4.57 -2.94 11.28
C ALA A 88 5.94 -2.83 10.60
N ARG A 89 7.01 -2.89 11.39
CA ARG A 89 8.38 -2.64 10.91
C ARG A 89 8.77 -3.54 9.73
N ILE A 90 8.46 -4.82 9.82
CA ILE A 90 8.84 -5.79 8.78
C ILE A 90 8.05 -5.53 7.50
N PHE A 91 6.75 -5.24 7.63
CA PHE A 91 5.93 -4.88 6.47
C PHE A 91 6.49 -3.63 5.78
N TYR A 92 6.81 -2.60 6.55
CA TYR A 92 7.40 -1.36 6.02
C TYR A 92 8.64 -1.65 5.20
N ARG A 93 9.57 -2.43 5.75
CA ARG A 93 10.81 -2.83 5.08
C ARG A 93 10.54 -3.61 3.80
N ASN A 94 9.66 -4.60 3.87
CA ASN A 94 9.34 -5.43 2.71
C ASN A 94 8.66 -4.61 1.60
N ALA A 95 7.79 -3.69 1.97
CA ALA A 95 7.11 -2.81 1.00
C ALA A 95 8.13 -1.98 0.20
N ILE A 96 9.09 -1.36 0.88
CA ILE A 96 10.13 -0.59 0.20
C ILE A 96 10.98 -1.48 -0.69
N ASN A 97 11.37 -2.66 -0.21
CA ASN A 97 12.21 -3.58 -0.97
C ASN A 97 11.57 -4.02 -2.29
N ILE A 98 10.25 -4.14 -2.35
CA ILE A 98 9.54 -4.55 -3.57
C ILE A 98 8.95 -3.37 -4.34
N GLY A 99 9.16 -2.15 -3.88
CA GLY A 99 8.70 -0.95 -4.55
C GLY A 99 7.21 -0.64 -4.38
N MET A 100 6.58 -1.11 -3.29
CA MET A 100 5.20 -0.73 -2.96
C MET A 100 5.20 0.60 -2.20
N PRO A 101 4.65 1.68 -2.77
CA PRO A 101 4.60 2.96 -2.06
C PRO A 101 3.69 2.90 -0.84
N ILE A 102 4.20 3.41 0.29
CA ILE A 102 3.45 3.51 1.54
C ILE A 102 3.72 4.85 2.20
N LEU A 103 2.73 5.38 2.92
CA LEU A 103 2.88 6.63 3.67
C LEU A 103 2.23 6.50 5.04
N GLU A 104 2.91 6.96 6.06
CA GLU A 104 2.33 7.12 7.39
C GLU A 104 1.78 8.53 7.53
N CYS A 105 0.48 8.65 7.77
CA CYS A 105 -0.16 9.93 8.05
C CYS A 105 -1.40 9.69 8.91
N GLU A 106 -1.27 9.93 10.19
CA GLU A 106 -2.33 9.66 11.14
C GLU A 106 -3.61 10.42 10.80
N GLN A 107 -3.50 11.72 10.51
CA GLN A 107 -4.65 12.55 10.20
C GLN A 107 -5.34 12.12 8.91
N ALA A 108 -4.59 11.85 7.85
CA ALA A 108 -5.15 11.38 6.59
C ALA A 108 -5.86 10.04 6.77
N ALA A 109 -5.23 9.12 7.48
CA ALA A 109 -5.81 7.80 7.72
C ALA A 109 -7.10 7.87 8.55
N GLU A 110 -7.20 8.86 9.45
CA GLU A 110 -8.40 9.07 10.26
C GLU A 110 -9.55 9.65 9.45
N GLU A 111 -9.28 10.67 8.62
CA GLU A 111 -10.31 11.49 7.99
C GLU A 111 -10.74 11.02 6.61
N ILE A 112 -9.85 10.39 5.85
CA ILE A 112 -10.19 9.89 4.52
C ILE A 112 -11.15 8.72 4.63
N ARG A 113 -12.19 8.71 3.79
CA ARG A 113 -13.25 7.70 3.82
C ARG A 113 -13.21 6.79 2.59
N ALA A 114 -13.78 5.61 2.73
CA ALA A 114 -13.96 4.69 1.61
C ALA A 114 -14.74 5.38 0.48
N GLY A 115 -14.27 5.21 -0.74
CA GLY A 115 -14.90 5.82 -1.93
C GLY A 115 -14.43 7.23 -2.24
N ASP A 116 -13.71 7.90 -1.35
CA ASP A 116 -13.10 9.20 -1.65
C ASP A 116 -12.10 9.05 -2.79
N GLU A 117 -11.91 10.14 -3.55
CA GLU A 117 -10.84 10.19 -4.54
C GLU A 117 -9.66 10.97 -3.94
N VAL A 118 -8.50 10.36 -3.99
CA VAL A 118 -7.28 10.90 -3.34
C VAL A 118 -6.14 10.91 -4.35
N ALA A 119 -5.39 12.02 -4.35
CA ALA A 119 -4.17 12.18 -5.14
C ALA A 119 -2.97 12.33 -4.20
N ILE A 120 -1.86 11.72 -4.55
CA ILE A 120 -0.65 11.74 -3.72
C ILE A 120 0.54 12.16 -4.57
N ASP A 121 1.30 13.14 -4.06
CA ASP A 121 2.60 13.51 -4.61
C ASP A 121 3.68 12.98 -3.67
N PHE A 122 4.38 11.93 -4.10
CA PHE A 122 5.39 11.29 -3.25
C PHE A 122 6.65 12.13 -3.08
N ASP A 123 6.92 13.05 -3.99
CA ASP A 123 8.09 13.90 -3.90
C ASP A 123 7.98 14.91 -2.76
N THR A 124 6.77 15.37 -2.48
CA THR A 124 6.49 16.33 -1.42
C THR A 124 5.83 15.73 -0.19
N GLY A 125 5.25 14.53 -0.33
CA GLY A 125 4.47 13.90 0.73
C GLY A 125 3.06 14.45 0.88
N VAL A 126 2.59 15.29 -0.06
CA VAL A 126 1.26 15.88 0.03
C VAL A 126 0.20 14.88 -0.43
N ILE A 127 -0.80 14.69 0.42
CA ILE A 127 -1.98 13.86 0.16
C ILE A 127 -3.17 14.80 -0.01
N SER A 128 -3.82 14.76 -1.18
CA SER A 128 -4.95 15.64 -1.48
C SER A 128 -6.22 14.80 -1.59
N ASN A 129 -7.18 15.01 -0.69
CA ASN A 129 -8.51 14.40 -0.82
C ASN A 129 -9.34 15.25 -1.78
N ILE A 130 -9.48 14.80 -3.02
CA ILE A 130 -10.20 15.53 -4.06
C ILE A 130 -11.68 15.66 -3.71
N THR A 131 -12.25 14.64 -3.09
CA THR A 131 -13.67 14.61 -2.73
C THR A 131 -14.02 15.68 -1.71
N THR A 132 -13.17 15.91 -0.70
CA THR A 132 -13.44 16.88 0.38
C THR A 132 -12.71 18.20 0.21
N GLY A 133 -11.70 18.26 -0.64
CA GLY A 133 -10.85 19.44 -0.83
C GLY A 133 -9.79 19.61 0.25
N LYS A 134 -9.67 18.68 1.19
CA LYS A 134 -8.65 18.74 2.24
C LYS A 134 -7.30 18.17 1.77
N THR A 135 -6.22 18.72 2.34
CA THR A 135 -4.88 18.23 2.09
C THR A 135 -4.22 17.83 3.40
N TYR A 136 -3.28 16.88 3.31
CA TYR A 136 -2.53 16.39 4.46
C TYR A 136 -1.06 16.32 4.07
N GLN A 137 -0.19 16.48 5.05
CA GLN A 137 1.26 16.41 4.85
C GLN A 137 1.80 15.15 5.51
N ALA A 138 2.25 14.20 4.71
CA ALA A 138 3.05 13.07 5.18
C ALA A 138 4.53 13.41 5.02
N GLU A 139 5.39 12.71 5.75
CA GLU A 139 6.82 12.85 5.57
C GLU A 139 7.23 12.14 4.29
N PRO A 140 7.80 12.84 3.31
CA PRO A 140 8.25 12.19 2.07
C PRO A 140 9.46 11.31 2.35
N PHE A 141 9.62 10.24 1.56
CA PHE A 141 10.82 9.42 1.64
C PHE A 141 12.05 10.22 1.20
N PRO A 142 13.23 9.92 1.76
CA PRO A 142 14.48 10.42 1.20
C PRO A 142 14.61 10.06 -0.27
N GLU A 143 15.33 10.86 -1.03
CA GLU A 143 15.44 10.68 -2.49
C GLU A 143 15.91 9.28 -2.88
N PHE A 144 16.87 8.71 -2.15
CA PHE A 144 17.35 7.36 -2.47
C PHE A 144 16.27 6.28 -2.29
N ILE A 145 15.40 6.42 -1.32
CA ILE A 145 14.25 5.50 -1.11
C ILE A 145 13.25 5.68 -2.25
N GLN A 146 12.94 6.92 -2.63
CA GLN A 146 12.04 7.19 -3.75
C GLN A 146 12.57 6.55 -5.04
N ASN A 147 13.86 6.60 -5.28
CA ASN A 147 14.47 5.98 -6.46
C ASN A 147 14.33 4.46 -6.44
N ILE A 148 14.49 3.83 -5.28
CA ILE A 148 14.27 2.40 -5.12
C ILE A 148 12.83 2.04 -5.53
N ILE A 149 11.85 2.78 -5.03
CA ILE A 149 10.43 2.56 -5.33
C ILE A 149 10.15 2.78 -6.81
N LYS A 150 10.66 3.88 -7.40
CA LYS A 150 10.46 4.20 -8.81
C LYS A 150 11.00 3.10 -9.74
N LYS A 151 12.07 2.43 -9.34
CA LYS A 151 12.67 1.34 -10.12
C LYS A 151 12.06 -0.02 -9.88
N GLY A 152 11.01 -0.10 -9.06
CA GLY A 152 10.29 -1.33 -8.79
C GLY A 152 10.83 -2.15 -7.63
N GLY A 153 11.66 -1.56 -6.77
CA GLY A 153 12.19 -2.19 -5.58
C GLY A 153 13.71 -2.27 -5.55
N LEU A 154 14.24 -2.78 -4.46
CA LEU A 154 15.69 -2.79 -4.21
C LEU A 154 16.47 -3.61 -5.26
N LEU A 155 16.01 -4.82 -5.56
CA LEU A 155 16.69 -5.67 -6.53
C LEU A 155 16.71 -5.05 -7.93
N ALA A 156 15.58 -4.48 -8.36
CA ALA A 156 15.50 -3.80 -9.66
C ALA A 156 16.43 -2.57 -9.69
N SER A 157 16.49 -1.83 -8.59
CA SER A 157 17.40 -0.67 -8.45
C SER A 157 18.87 -1.09 -8.58
N LEU A 158 19.26 -2.18 -7.93
CA LEU A 158 20.63 -2.69 -8.00
C LEU A 158 21.02 -3.18 -9.39
N LYS A 159 20.09 -3.76 -10.14
CA LYS A 159 20.33 -4.25 -11.49
C LYS A 159 20.64 -3.14 -12.50
N GLU A 160 20.19 -1.92 -12.23
CA GLU A 160 20.41 -0.78 -13.10
C GLU A 160 21.73 -0.04 -12.82
N MET A 161 22.43 -0.43 -11.77
CA MET A 161 23.69 0.21 -11.38
C MET A 161 24.87 -0.34 -12.17
#